data_9f9397620b12da5b6c0a5707c5a9e001
#
_entry.id   9f9397620b12da5b6c0a5707c5a9e001
#
_cell.length_a   1.000
_cell.length_b   1.000
_cell.length_c   1.000
_cell.angle_alpha   90.00
_cell.angle_beta   90.00
_cell.angle_gamma   90.00
#
_symmetry.space_group_name_H-M   'P 1'
#
loop_
_entity.id
_entity.type
_entity.pdbx_description
1 polymer ?
#
loop_
_entity_poly.entity_id
_entity_poly.type
_entity_poly.pdbx_seq_one_letter_code
_entity_poly.pdbx_strand_id
1 'polypeptide(L)'
;MLKKYKLRSYNFILVFILIITSVFALAVVNSANSAYTMKQGAGMVVSFVIMIIVSFIDYNWILKYFWIWYGVVTVMLIGVLTVFGHGSHGATRWFKIGPIQLQPSEFLKLALILLVAKLVAANKERLNSIKFLALIACLTLFPILLVAMQPNLSTTILLCIIVIAMLYCAGVSYKIFGIAILIAVPVISAFLVYVVSVEHPILIED
;
A
#
# COMPACT_ATOMS: atom_id res chain seq x y z
N MET A 1 -0.48 26.68 3.29
CA MET A 1 -1.13 25.56 2.61
C MET A 1 -0.65 25.40 1.16
N LEU A 2 -0.71 26.43 0.36
CA LEU A 2 -0.24 26.35 -1.04
C LEU A 2 1.23 26.75 -1.13
N LYS A 3 2.05 25.91 -1.73
CA LYS A 3 3.46 26.20 -1.99
C LYS A 3 3.55 27.22 -3.14
N LYS A 4 4.37 28.27 -3.00
CA LYS A 4 4.73 29.12 -4.15
C LYS A 4 5.56 28.28 -5.12
N TYR A 5 4.89 27.70 -6.10
CA TYR A 5 5.54 26.88 -7.14
C TYR A 5 6.25 27.77 -8.16
N LYS A 6 7.52 27.49 -8.40
CA LYS A 6 8.17 27.90 -9.64
C LYS A 6 7.88 26.81 -10.67
N LEU A 7 7.13 27.10 -11.72
CA LEU A 7 6.82 26.17 -12.82
C LEU A 7 8.07 25.48 -13.38
N ARG A 8 9.22 26.14 -13.30
CA ARG A 8 10.54 25.59 -13.68
C ARG A 8 10.97 24.36 -12.85
N SER A 9 10.42 24.16 -11.66
CA SER A 9 10.74 23.03 -10.77
C SER A 9 9.76 21.86 -10.92
N TYR A 10 8.81 21.97 -11.85
CA TYR A 10 7.85 20.91 -12.10
C TYR A 10 8.45 19.83 -12.99
N ASN A 11 8.30 18.57 -12.62
CA ASN A 11 8.87 17.45 -13.36
C ASN A 11 7.98 17.07 -14.55
N PHE A 12 8.11 17.81 -15.66
CA PHE A 12 7.34 17.54 -16.88
C PHE A 12 7.65 16.17 -17.51
N ILE A 13 8.87 15.64 -17.30
CA ILE A 13 9.25 14.31 -17.81
C ILE A 13 8.37 13.25 -17.15
N LEU A 14 8.16 13.32 -15.83
CA LEU A 14 7.28 12.40 -15.11
C LEU A 14 5.85 12.45 -15.65
N VAL A 15 5.32 13.67 -15.86
CA VAL A 15 3.95 13.85 -16.41
C VAL A 15 3.85 13.25 -17.81
N PHE A 16 4.86 13.48 -18.65
CA PHE A 16 4.88 12.92 -20.00
C PHE A 16 4.89 11.39 -20.00
N ILE A 17 5.70 10.77 -19.15
CA ILE A 17 5.72 9.31 -18.98
C ILE A 17 4.35 8.80 -18.50
N LEU A 18 3.72 9.49 -17.54
CA LEU A 18 2.39 9.12 -17.04
C LEU A 18 1.32 9.22 -18.14
N ILE A 19 1.38 10.21 -19.02
CA ILE A 19 0.47 10.33 -20.14
C ILE A 19 0.66 9.16 -21.12
N ILE A 20 1.91 8.88 -21.52
CA ILE A 20 2.21 7.77 -22.45
C ILE A 20 1.72 6.44 -21.88
N THR A 21 2.07 6.13 -20.64
CA THR A 21 1.65 4.88 -19.99
C THR A 21 0.13 4.78 -19.84
N SER A 22 -0.56 5.90 -19.60
CA SER A 22 -2.02 5.94 -19.53
C SER A 22 -2.68 5.68 -20.88
N VAL A 23 -2.16 6.28 -21.95
CA VAL A 23 -2.66 6.03 -23.32
C VAL A 23 -2.44 4.58 -23.72
N PHE A 24 -1.25 4.03 -23.42
CA PHE A 24 -0.96 2.63 -23.66
C PHE A 24 -1.91 1.70 -22.86
N ALA A 25 -2.13 1.98 -21.57
CA ALA A 25 -3.05 1.22 -20.74
C ALA A 25 -4.49 1.27 -21.29
N LEU A 26 -4.93 2.42 -21.81
CA LEU A 26 -6.25 2.55 -22.42
C LEU A 26 -6.37 1.70 -23.72
N ALA A 27 -5.33 1.67 -24.54
CA ALA A 27 -5.29 0.84 -25.74
C ALA A 27 -5.36 -0.67 -25.39
N VAL A 28 -4.63 -1.11 -24.35
CA VAL A 28 -4.67 -2.49 -23.87
C VAL A 28 -6.06 -2.86 -23.34
N VAL A 29 -6.68 -1.99 -22.54
CA VAL A 29 -8.06 -2.23 -22.02
C VAL A 29 -9.07 -2.30 -23.17
N ASN A 30 -8.96 -1.41 -24.16
CA ASN A 30 -9.84 -1.41 -25.32
C ASN A 30 -9.71 -2.70 -26.14
N SER A 31 -8.49 -3.21 -26.29
CA SER A 31 -8.23 -4.48 -26.99
C SER A 31 -8.78 -5.69 -26.22
N ALA A 32 -8.71 -5.68 -24.89
CA ALA A 32 -9.19 -6.77 -24.05
C ALA A 32 -10.73 -6.77 -23.92
N ASN A 33 -11.32 -5.60 -23.66
CA ASN A 33 -12.77 -5.44 -23.55
C ASN A 33 -13.16 -3.97 -23.70
N SER A 34 -13.71 -3.62 -24.88
CA SER A 34 -14.11 -2.24 -25.23
C SER A 34 -15.17 -1.64 -24.29
N ALA A 35 -16.00 -2.47 -23.63
CA ALA A 35 -17.01 -1.99 -22.70
C ALA A 35 -16.43 -1.24 -21.48
N TYR A 36 -15.18 -1.54 -21.10
CA TYR A 36 -14.49 -0.88 -19.98
C TYR A 36 -13.70 0.36 -20.39
N THR A 37 -13.48 0.61 -21.68
CA THR A 37 -12.65 1.70 -22.19
C THR A 37 -13.13 3.08 -21.73
N MET A 38 -14.45 3.33 -21.81
CA MET A 38 -15.05 4.59 -21.36
C MET A 38 -14.84 4.82 -19.86
N LYS A 39 -15.08 3.78 -19.04
CA LYS A 39 -14.90 3.85 -17.59
C LYS A 39 -13.43 4.09 -17.22
N GLN A 40 -12.51 3.40 -17.90
CA GLN A 40 -11.07 3.56 -17.70
C GLN A 40 -10.61 4.96 -18.11
N GLY A 41 -11.04 5.48 -19.26
CA GLY A 41 -10.73 6.82 -19.73
C GLY A 41 -11.22 7.91 -18.78
N ALA A 42 -12.47 7.81 -18.31
CA ALA A 42 -13.00 8.73 -17.31
C ALA A 42 -12.20 8.71 -16.00
N GLY A 43 -11.84 7.52 -15.51
CA GLY A 43 -10.98 7.36 -14.34
C GLY A 43 -9.61 8.00 -14.50
N MET A 44 -9.00 7.88 -15.67
CA MET A 44 -7.73 8.53 -16.00
C MET A 44 -7.83 10.06 -15.96
N VAL A 45 -8.85 10.64 -16.56
CA VAL A 45 -9.06 12.08 -16.54
C VAL A 45 -9.20 12.60 -15.09
N VAL A 46 -10.03 11.94 -14.29
CA VAL A 46 -10.19 12.25 -12.86
C VAL A 46 -8.86 12.14 -12.12
N SER A 47 -8.07 11.09 -12.37
CA SER A 47 -6.77 10.88 -11.74
C SER A 47 -5.76 11.98 -12.09
N PHE A 48 -5.72 12.44 -13.35
CA PHE A 48 -4.87 13.57 -13.75
C PHE A 48 -5.30 14.88 -13.09
N VAL A 49 -6.60 15.13 -12.96
CA VAL A 49 -7.10 16.31 -12.25
C VAL A 49 -6.69 16.27 -10.78
N ILE A 50 -6.88 15.12 -10.11
CA ILE A 50 -6.45 14.92 -8.71
C ILE A 50 -4.93 15.10 -8.59
N MET A 51 -4.14 14.53 -9.49
CA MET A 51 -2.68 14.66 -9.50
C MET A 51 -2.27 16.14 -9.55
N ILE A 52 -2.89 16.93 -10.42
CA ILE A 52 -2.61 18.37 -10.51
C ILE A 52 -2.97 19.08 -9.21
N ILE A 53 -4.16 18.83 -8.65
CA ILE A 53 -4.60 19.42 -7.37
C ILE A 53 -3.62 19.09 -6.25
N VAL A 54 -3.28 17.80 -6.09
CA VAL A 54 -2.38 17.33 -5.03
C VAL A 54 -0.98 17.90 -5.20
N SER A 55 -0.51 18.13 -6.44
CA SER A 55 0.82 18.69 -6.70
C SER A 55 0.99 20.12 -6.15
N PHE A 56 -0.10 20.87 -5.96
CA PHE A 56 -0.09 22.20 -5.35
C PHE A 56 -0.12 22.16 -3.80
N ILE A 57 -0.38 21.02 -3.20
CA ILE A 57 -0.44 20.89 -1.73
C ILE A 57 0.97 20.71 -1.18
N ASP A 58 1.30 21.44 -0.12
CA ASP A 58 2.58 21.25 0.58
C ASP A 58 2.56 19.91 1.32
N TYR A 59 3.54 19.03 1.02
CA TYR A 59 3.66 17.73 1.67
C TYR A 59 3.81 17.83 3.20
N ASN A 60 4.40 18.92 3.73
CA ASN A 60 4.48 19.16 5.16
C ASN A 60 3.09 19.30 5.81
N TRP A 61 2.14 19.85 5.08
CA TRP A 61 0.75 19.93 5.55
C TRP A 61 0.12 18.53 5.61
N ILE A 62 0.37 17.69 4.60
CA ILE A 62 -0.08 16.28 4.61
C ILE A 62 0.55 15.54 5.78
N LEU A 63 1.87 15.70 6.01
CA LEU A 63 2.59 15.09 7.13
C LEU A 63 2.12 15.58 8.50
N LYS A 64 1.57 16.79 8.62
CA LYS A 64 0.99 17.28 9.88
C LYS A 64 -0.20 16.44 10.32
N TYR A 65 -1.02 15.99 9.37
CA TYR A 65 -2.26 15.26 9.62
C TYR A 65 -2.15 13.76 9.30
N PHE A 66 -0.95 13.20 9.17
CA PHE A 66 -0.74 11.81 8.76
C PHE A 66 -1.40 10.78 9.70
N TRP A 67 -1.48 11.07 11.01
CA TRP A 67 -2.17 10.21 11.98
C TRP A 67 -3.66 10.08 11.68
N ILE A 68 -4.29 11.15 11.20
CA ILE A 68 -5.69 11.13 10.81
C ILE A 68 -5.85 10.24 9.57
N TRP A 69 -4.97 10.41 8.56
CA TRP A 69 -4.97 9.57 7.37
C TRP A 69 -4.76 8.09 7.70
N TYR A 70 -3.78 7.80 8.53
CA TYR A 70 -3.51 6.43 8.98
C TYR A 70 -4.72 5.85 9.73
N GLY A 71 -5.32 6.60 10.64
CA GLY A 71 -6.50 6.17 11.41
C GLY A 71 -7.70 5.93 10.51
N VAL A 72 -8.02 6.85 9.58
CA VAL A 72 -9.13 6.70 8.63
C VAL A 72 -8.96 5.46 7.76
N VAL A 73 -7.77 5.27 7.19
CA VAL A 73 -7.50 4.10 6.34
C VAL A 73 -7.59 2.80 7.13
N THR A 74 -7.09 2.78 8.37
CA THR A 74 -7.17 1.60 9.25
C THR A 74 -8.64 1.27 9.59
N VAL A 75 -9.45 2.27 9.90
CA VAL A 75 -10.90 2.09 10.14
C VAL A 75 -11.60 1.58 8.87
N MET A 76 -11.25 2.10 7.70
CA MET A 76 -11.77 1.59 6.43
C MET A 76 -11.40 0.12 6.19
N LEU A 77 -10.17 -0.31 6.53
CA LEU A 77 -9.76 -1.71 6.41
C LEU A 77 -10.57 -2.62 7.33
N ILE A 78 -10.82 -2.20 8.57
CA ILE A 78 -11.69 -2.93 9.49
C ILE A 78 -13.12 -2.97 8.94
N GLY A 79 -13.62 -1.85 8.41
CA GLY A 79 -14.97 -1.77 7.83
C GLY A 79 -15.19 -2.72 6.65
N VAL A 80 -14.17 -2.94 5.81
CA VAL A 80 -14.24 -3.92 4.69
C VAL A 80 -14.31 -5.35 5.20
N LEU A 81 -13.68 -5.67 6.31
CA LEU A 81 -13.74 -7.00 6.92
C LEU A 81 -15.08 -7.31 7.61
N THR A 82 -15.91 -6.29 7.82
CA THR A 82 -17.24 -6.41 8.42
C THR A 82 -18.35 -6.42 7.35
N VAL A 83 -19.54 -6.01 7.73
CA VAL A 83 -20.77 -6.04 6.91
C VAL A 83 -20.71 -5.16 5.64
N PHE A 84 -19.81 -4.18 5.58
CA PHE A 84 -19.73 -3.23 4.47
C PHE A 84 -18.87 -3.68 3.28
N GLY A 85 -18.16 -4.81 3.40
CA GLY A 85 -17.30 -5.32 2.33
C GLY A 85 -18.08 -6.00 1.23
N HIS A 86 -17.78 -5.65 -0.02
CA HIS A 86 -18.28 -6.32 -1.20
C HIS A 86 -17.12 -7.05 -1.89
N GLY A 87 -17.34 -8.28 -2.28
CA GLY A 87 -16.35 -9.06 -3.01
C GLY A 87 -16.96 -10.19 -3.78
N SER A 88 -16.25 -10.70 -4.78
CA SER A 88 -16.54 -11.95 -5.46
C SER A 88 -15.66 -13.05 -4.90
N HIS A 89 -16.16 -14.29 -4.88
CA HIS A 89 -15.41 -15.48 -4.44
C HIS A 89 -14.94 -15.45 -2.97
N GLY A 90 -15.74 -14.87 -2.05
CA GLY A 90 -15.45 -14.87 -0.61
C GLY A 90 -14.40 -13.86 -0.15
N ALA A 91 -13.82 -13.05 -1.04
CA ALA A 91 -12.87 -12.01 -0.68
C ALA A 91 -13.52 -10.64 -0.68
N THR A 92 -13.73 -10.07 0.50
CA THR A 92 -14.26 -8.70 0.67
C THR A 92 -13.12 -7.71 0.70
N ARG A 93 -12.90 -6.96 -0.40
CA ARG A 93 -11.75 -6.04 -0.55
C ARG A 93 -12.14 -4.62 -0.91
N TRP A 94 -13.41 -4.41 -1.29
CA TRP A 94 -13.89 -3.18 -1.92
C TRP A 94 -15.08 -2.59 -1.18
N PHE A 95 -15.09 -1.28 -1.02
CA PHE A 95 -16.32 -0.54 -0.78
C PHE A 95 -16.96 -0.20 -2.12
N LYS A 96 -18.24 -0.52 -2.27
CA LYS A 96 -19.02 -0.15 -3.44
C LYS A 96 -19.89 1.06 -3.10
N ILE A 97 -19.53 2.22 -3.65
CA ILE A 97 -20.28 3.48 -3.47
C ILE A 97 -20.86 3.86 -4.84
N GLY A 98 -22.07 3.39 -5.11
CA GLY A 98 -22.69 3.54 -6.44
C GLY A 98 -21.85 2.86 -7.54
N PRO A 99 -21.44 3.58 -8.62
CA PRO A 99 -20.64 3.02 -9.69
C PRO A 99 -19.13 2.94 -9.35
N ILE A 100 -18.70 3.52 -8.22
CA ILE A 100 -17.31 3.61 -7.81
C ILE A 100 -16.99 2.47 -6.86
N GLN A 101 -15.86 1.79 -7.11
CA GLN A 101 -15.28 0.80 -6.22
C GLN A 101 -14.02 1.39 -5.60
N LEU A 102 -13.96 1.44 -4.27
CA LEU A 102 -12.86 1.98 -3.51
C LEU A 102 -12.20 0.87 -2.70
N GLN A 103 -10.89 0.71 -2.88
CA GLN A 103 -10.11 -0.31 -2.17
C GLN A 103 -9.23 0.37 -1.10
N PRO A 104 -9.49 0.16 0.19
CA PRO A 104 -8.75 0.81 1.26
C PRO A 104 -7.25 0.48 1.27
N SER A 105 -6.86 -0.72 0.85
CA SER A 105 -5.45 -1.11 0.78
C SER A 105 -4.62 -0.27 -0.22
N GLU A 106 -5.26 0.36 -1.22
CA GLU A 106 -4.58 1.31 -2.12
C GLU A 106 -4.16 2.58 -1.36
N PHE A 107 -5.01 3.07 -0.47
CA PHE A 107 -4.71 4.22 0.39
C PHE A 107 -3.73 3.86 1.49
N LEU A 108 -3.73 2.60 1.95
CA LEU A 108 -2.79 2.13 2.96
C LEU A 108 -1.34 2.24 2.49
N LYS A 109 -1.04 2.00 1.22
CA LYS A 109 0.31 2.18 0.67
C LYS A 109 0.84 3.59 0.96
N LEU A 110 0.02 4.60 0.67
CA LEU A 110 0.39 6.00 0.92
C LEU A 110 0.49 6.30 2.41
N ALA A 111 -0.46 5.79 3.20
CA ALA A 111 -0.46 6.00 4.66
C ALA A 111 0.79 5.41 5.32
N LEU A 112 1.23 4.21 4.93
CA LEU A 112 2.44 3.58 5.44
C LEU A 112 3.71 4.32 5.02
N ILE A 113 3.79 4.79 3.77
CA ILE A 113 4.92 5.59 3.31
C ILE A 113 5.06 6.86 4.15
N LEU A 114 3.96 7.59 4.36
CA LEU A 114 3.96 8.81 5.16
C LEU A 114 4.29 8.54 6.64
N LEU A 115 3.74 7.47 7.21
CA LEU A 115 3.98 7.04 8.58
C LEU A 115 5.46 6.74 8.81
N VAL A 116 6.03 5.82 8.02
CA VAL A 116 7.41 5.38 8.15
C VAL A 116 8.37 6.55 7.89
N ALA A 117 8.14 7.33 6.83
CA ALA A 117 8.98 8.50 6.52
C ALA A 117 9.01 9.50 7.67
N LYS A 118 7.85 9.80 8.28
CA LYS A 118 7.78 10.74 9.41
C LYS A 118 8.44 10.19 10.66
N LEU A 119 8.19 8.94 11.02
CA LEU A 119 8.80 8.32 12.20
C LEU A 119 10.33 8.25 12.09
N VAL A 120 10.83 7.84 10.92
CA VAL A 120 12.25 7.78 10.61
C VAL A 120 12.88 9.17 10.67
N ALA A 121 12.28 10.16 10.02
CA ALA A 121 12.79 11.53 10.01
C ALA A 121 12.87 12.15 11.41
N ALA A 122 11.93 11.82 12.30
CA ALA A 122 11.89 12.31 13.67
C ALA A 122 12.85 11.57 14.63
N ASN A 123 13.35 10.37 14.26
CA ASN A 123 14.13 9.51 15.16
C ASN A 123 15.43 9.01 14.50
N LYS A 124 16.11 9.82 13.72
CA LYS A 124 17.32 9.44 12.98
C LYS A 124 18.42 8.81 13.85
N GLU A 125 18.58 9.29 15.09
CA GLU A 125 19.59 8.79 16.02
C GLU A 125 19.23 7.42 16.64
N ARG A 126 17.96 7.01 16.56
CA ARG A 126 17.44 5.78 17.18
C ARG A 126 17.03 4.72 16.17
N LEU A 127 17.43 4.85 14.90
CA LEU A 127 17.02 3.95 13.82
C LEU A 127 17.31 2.47 14.10
N ASN A 128 18.41 2.18 14.80
CA ASN A 128 18.81 0.81 15.15
C ASN A 128 18.36 0.38 16.56
N SER A 129 17.57 1.21 17.25
CA SER A 129 17.01 0.84 18.55
C SER A 129 15.88 -0.18 18.37
N ILE A 130 15.96 -1.29 19.11
CA ILE A 130 14.95 -2.36 19.07
C ILE A 130 13.56 -1.84 19.45
N LYS A 131 13.48 -0.89 20.39
CA LYS A 131 12.21 -0.27 20.82
C LYS A 131 11.59 0.54 19.68
N PHE A 132 12.39 1.28 18.94
CA PHE A 132 11.91 2.08 17.81
C PHE A 132 11.48 1.19 16.64
N LEU A 133 12.23 0.15 16.35
CA LEU A 133 11.87 -0.82 15.31
C LEU A 133 10.63 -1.61 15.67
N ALA A 134 10.47 -2.00 16.93
CA ALA A 134 9.26 -2.66 17.42
C ALA A 134 8.03 -1.73 17.29
N LEU A 135 8.18 -0.44 17.56
CA LEU A 135 7.11 0.55 17.36
C LEU A 135 6.71 0.63 15.88
N ILE A 136 7.69 0.75 14.96
CA ILE A 136 7.40 0.76 13.51
C ILE A 136 6.74 -0.54 13.10
N ALA A 137 7.27 -1.68 13.53
CA ALA A 137 6.70 -2.98 13.22
C ALA A 137 5.25 -3.09 13.72
N CYS A 138 4.95 -2.70 14.93
CA CYS A 138 3.60 -2.72 15.47
C CYS A 138 2.63 -1.84 14.63
N LEU A 139 3.04 -0.61 14.32
CA LEU A 139 2.21 0.32 13.56
C LEU A 139 2.03 -0.07 12.09
N THR A 140 2.99 -0.78 11.50
CA THR A 140 2.90 -1.21 10.10
C THR A 140 2.27 -2.58 9.95
N LEU A 141 2.63 -3.55 10.80
CA LEU A 141 2.11 -4.92 10.71
C LEU A 141 0.62 -4.98 11.03
N PHE A 142 0.12 -4.17 11.95
CA PHE A 142 -1.30 -4.17 12.30
C PHE A 142 -2.21 -3.97 11.07
N PRO A 143 -2.10 -2.88 10.28
CA PRO A 143 -2.93 -2.72 9.08
C PRO A 143 -2.55 -3.70 7.95
N ILE A 144 -1.30 -4.15 7.88
CA ILE A 144 -0.89 -5.18 6.90
C ILE A 144 -1.60 -6.50 7.17
N LEU A 145 -1.72 -6.91 8.44
CA LEU A 145 -2.47 -8.10 8.83
C LEU A 145 -3.96 -7.99 8.48
N LEU A 146 -4.57 -6.81 8.64
CA LEU A 146 -5.95 -6.59 8.18
C LEU A 146 -6.10 -6.81 6.67
N VAL A 147 -5.10 -6.43 5.86
CA VAL A 147 -5.09 -6.70 4.41
C VAL A 147 -4.88 -8.18 4.12
N ALA A 148 -4.02 -8.87 4.88
CA ALA A 148 -3.82 -10.31 4.76
C ALA A 148 -5.11 -11.10 5.06
N MET A 149 -5.90 -10.65 6.04
CA MET A 149 -7.21 -11.24 6.36
C MET A 149 -8.26 -11.03 5.25
N GLN A 150 -8.02 -10.14 4.29
CA GLN A 150 -8.87 -9.93 3.11
C GLN A 150 -8.52 -10.87 1.93
N PRO A 151 -7.92 -12.03 2.11
CA PRO A 151 -7.14 -12.88 1.21
C PRO A 151 -6.48 -12.13 0.02
N ASN A 152 -5.73 -11.08 0.33
CA ASN A 152 -5.04 -10.24 -0.66
C ASN A 152 -3.51 -10.37 -0.56
N LEU A 153 -3.00 -11.55 -0.86
CA LEU A 153 -1.59 -11.89 -0.70
C LEU A 153 -0.65 -10.94 -1.47
N SER A 154 -0.97 -10.63 -2.72
CA SER A 154 -0.13 -9.76 -3.56
C SER A 154 0.06 -8.37 -2.94
N THR A 155 -1.03 -7.76 -2.45
CA THR A 155 -0.97 -6.45 -1.80
C THR A 155 -0.27 -6.53 -0.45
N THR A 156 -0.48 -7.60 0.32
CA THR A 156 0.21 -7.84 1.60
C THR A 156 1.72 -7.89 1.41
N ILE A 157 2.20 -8.67 0.45
CA ILE A 157 3.62 -8.75 0.11
C ILE A 157 4.17 -7.38 -0.33
N LEU A 158 3.44 -6.67 -1.19
CA LEU A 158 3.84 -5.33 -1.64
C LEU A 158 3.99 -4.35 -0.48
N LEU A 159 3.05 -4.36 0.47
CA LEU A 159 3.12 -3.49 1.66
C LEU A 159 4.34 -3.82 2.53
N CYS A 160 4.65 -5.10 2.74
CA CYS A 160 5.86 -5.52 3.44
C CYS A 160 7.13 -5.02 2.71
N ILE A 161 7.20 -5.18 1.39
CA ILE A 161 8.32 -4.71 0.58
C ILE A 161 8.49 -3.19 0.71
N ILE A 162 7.41 -2.41 0.67
CA ILE A 162 7.45 -0.95 0.84
C ILE A 162 8.08 -0.59 2.19
N VAL A 163 7.63 -1.19 3.29
CA VAL A 163 8.15 -0.90 4.63
C VAL A 163 9.62 -1.29 4.74
N ILE A 164 10.00 -2.47 4.27
CA ILE A 164 11.39 -2.96 4.28
C ILE A 164 12.29 -2.03 3.45
N ALA A 165 11.87 -1.66 2.24
CA ALA A 165 12.63 -0.77 1.37
C ALA A 165 12.82 0.61 2.00
N MET A 166 11.80 1.15 2.65
CA MET A 166 11.89 2.44 3.35
C MET A 166 12.87 2.39 4.53
N LEU A 167 12.84 1.33 5.34
CA LEU A 167 13.78 1.14 6.44
C LEU A 167 15.22 0.95 5.93
N TYR A 168 15.38 0.23 4.83
CA TYR A 168 16.67 0.07 4.16
C TYR A 168 17.23 1.42 3.68
N CYS A 169 16.43 2.21 2.97
CA CYS A 169 16.81 3.55 2.51
C CYS A 169 17.06 4.53 3.67
N ALA A 170 16.43 4.30 4.83
CA ALA A 170 16.65 5.09 6.03
C ALA A 170 18.01 4.83 6.71
N GLY A 171 18.71 3.75 6.35
CA GLY A 171 19.99 3.38 6.92
C GLY A 171 19.92 2.46 8.14
N VAL A 172 18.83 1.69 8.27
CA VAL A 172 18.74 0.63 9.28
C VAL A 172 19.81 -0.43 9.00
N SER A 173 20.49 -0.92 10.05
CA SER A 173 21.59 -1.88 9.94
C SER A 173 21.18 -3.19 9.26
N TYR A 174 22.01 -3.69 8.35
CA TYR A 174 21.82 -4.97 7.66
C TYR A 174 21.67 -6.16 8.62
N LYS A 175 22.31 -6.09 9.79
CA LYS A 175 22.17 -7.14 10.82
C LYS A 175 20.73 -7.32 11.26
N ILE A 176 19.97 -6.24 11.34
CA ILE A 176 18.54 -6.26 11.72
C ILE A 176 17.71 -6.94 10.63
N PHE A 177 17.97 -6.62 9.36
CA PHE A 177 17.31 -7.32 8.25
C PHE A 177 17.65 -8.81 8.21
N GLY A 178 18.93 -9.16 8.47
CA GLY A 178 19.36 -10.55 8.57
C GLY A 178 18.63 -11.32 9.69
N ILE A 179 18.50 -10.72 10.87
CA ILE A 179 17.73 -11.30 11.99
C ILE A 179 16.24 -11.40 11.62
N ALA A 180 15.68 -10.38 11.01
CA ALA A 180 14.27 -10.39 10.60
C ALA A 180 13.99 -11.51 9.58
N ILE A 181 14.87 -11.72 8.60
CA ILE A 181 14.77 -12.82 7.63
C ILE A 181 14.92 -14.16 8.32
N LEU A 182 15.90 -14.30 9.23
CA LEU A 182 16.15 -15.53 9.98
C LEU A 182 14.93 -15.96 10.81
N ILE A 183 14.14 -15.01 11.31
CA ILE A 183 12.90 -15.30 12.05
C ILE A 183 11.72 -15.52 11.08
N ALA A 184 11.60 -14.69 10.02
CA ALA A 184 10.47 -14.75 9.11
C ALA A 184 10.42 -16.03 8.30
N VAL A 185 11.57 -16.53 7.83
CA VAL A 185 11.63 -17.75 6.98
C VAL A 185 11.07 -18.98 7.71
N PRO A 186 11.50 -19.34 8.94
CA PRO A 186 10.92 -20.47 9.64
C PRO A 186 9.43 -20.32 9.95
N VAL A 187 9.00 -19.09 10.31
CA VAL A 187 7.58 -18.83 10.61
C VAL A 187 6.71 -19.02 9.37
N ILE A 188 7.14 -18.46 8.24
CA ILE A 188 6.44 -18.61 6.96
C ILE A 188 6.45 -20.07 6.50
N SER A 189 7.58 -20.77 6.64
CA SER A 189 7.69 -22.17 6.26
C SER A 189 6.77 -23.05 7.13
N ALA A 190 6.75 -22.83 8.44
CA ALA A 190 5.86 -23.55 9.35
C ALA A 190 4.38 -23.29 9.03
N PHE A 191 4.04 -22.04 8.71
CA PHE A 191 2.68 -21.66 8.29
C PHE A 191 2.29 -22.34 6.98
N LEU A 192 3.17 -22.38 5.98
CA LEU A 192 2.91 -23.03 4.70
C LEU A 192 2.73 -24.55 4.88
N VAL A 193 3.59 -25.18 5.67
CA VAL A 193 3.46 -26.60 6.00
C VAL A 193 2.12 -26.86 6.69
N TYR A 194 1.73 -26.04 7.66
CA TYR A 194 0.45 -26.15 8.34
C TYR A 194 -0.73 -26.05 7.37
N VAL A 195 -0.73 -25.06 6.48
CA VAL A 195 -1.80 -24.86 5.46
C VAL A 195 -1.90 -26.07 4.53
N VAL A 196 -0.76 -26.55 4.01
CA VAL A 196 -0.73 -27.73 3.13
C VAL A 196 -1.22 -28.99 3.88
N SER A 197 -0.83 -29.16 5.13
CA SER A 197 -1.26 -30.31 5.94
C SER A 197 -2.76 -30.32 6.23
N VAL A 198 -3.38 -29.14 6.36
CA VAL A 198 -4.82 -29.00 6.63
C VAL A 198 -5.68 -29.13 5.38
N GLU A 199 -5.22 -28.54 4.25
CA GLU A 199 -5.98 -28.57 3.00
C GLU A 199 -5.79 -29.85 2.16
N HIS A 200 -4.61 -30.50 2.29
CA HIS A 200 -4.27 -31.70 1.53
C HIS A 200 -3.60 -32.76 2.42
N PRO A 201 -4.37 -33.42 3.33
CA PRO A 201 -3.80 -34.46 4.23
C PRO A 201 -3.19 -35.66 3.47
N ILE A 202 -3.59 -35.89 2.21
CA ILE A 202 -3.15 -37.02 1.37
C ILE A 202 -1.72 -36.85 0.84
N LEU A 203 -1.15 -35.64 0.83
CA LEU A 203 0.21 -35.40 0.29
C LEU A 203 1.35 -35.64 1.29
N ILE A 204 1.04 -36.05 2.53
CA ILE A 204 2.03 -36.23 3.61
C ILE A 204 2.16 -37.71 4.02
N GLU A 205 1.32 -38.59 3.47
CA GLU A 205 1.32 -40.05 3.81
C GLU A 205 2.11 -40.94 2.84
N ASP A 206 2.90 -40.36 1.90
CA ASP A 206 3.77 -41.12 0.98
C ASP A 206 5.26 -40.99 1.34
#